data_c5499ae836e82d97bbd0839c08f4ddf5
#
_entry.id   c5499ae836e82d97bbd0839c08f4ddf5
#
_cell.length_a   1.000
_cell.length_b   1.000
_cell.length_c   1.000
_cell.angle_alpha   90.00
_cell.angle_beta   90.00
_cell.angle_gamma   90.00
#
_symmetry.space_group_name_H-M   'P 1'
#
loop_
_entity.id
_entity.type
_entity.pdbx_description
1 polymer ?
#
loop_
_entity_poly.entity_id
_entity_poly.type
_entity_poly.pdbx_seq_one_letter_code
_entity_poly.pdbx_strand_id
1 'polypeptide(L)' 'MNNIIVFCETDNGKLCDVSLELLTKARSLAQTLNCDLEALLIGYNVENLKDELYLYGVKTVHLADDKQLEVF' A
#
# COMPACT_ATOMS: atom_id res chain seq x y z
N MET A 1 -5.18 9.15 17.21
CA MET A 1 -5.20 9.93 15.96
C MET A 1 -5.47 9.00 14.79
N ASN A 2 -6.24 9.44 13.83
CA ASN A 2 -6.59 8.62 12.68
C ASN A 2 -5.46 8.64 11.67
N ASN A 3 -5.13 7.45 11.17
CA ASN A 3 -4.15 7.33 10.09
C ASN A 3 -4.86 7.13 8.77
N ILE A 4 -4.13 7.39 7.69
CA ILE A 4 -4.65 7.14 6.34
C ILE A 4 -4.19 5.76 5.90
N ILE A 5 -5.12 4.95 5.43
CA ILE A 5 -4.81 3.61 4.94
C ILE A 5 -5.12 3.56 3.46
N VAL A 6 -4.14 3.12 2.66
CA VAL A 6 -4.30 2.95 1.23
C VAL A 6 -4.33 1.46 0.92
N PHE A 7 -5.34 1.05 0.18
CA PHE A 7 -5.45 -0.33 -0.27
C PHE A 7 -4.67 -0.45 -1.59
N CYS A 8 -3.61 -1.23 -1.57
CA CYS A 8 -2.73 -1.39 -2.71
C CYS A 8 -2.99 -2.73 -3.38
N GLU A 9 -3.26 -2.68 -4.67
CA GLU A 9 -3.47 -3.86 -5.47
C GLU A 9 -2.24 -4.16 -6.30
N THR A 10 -2.06 -5.42 -6.65
CA THR A 10 -0.94 -5.86 -7.47
C THR A 10 -1.45 -6.55 -8.73
N ASP A 11 -0.61 -6.48 -9.76
CA ASP A 11 -0.85 -7.15 -11.02
C ASP A 11 0.48 -7.71 -11.51
N ASN A 12 0.53 -9.02 -11.69
CA ASN A 12 1.76 -9.72 -12.13
C ASN A 12 2.96 -9.42 -11.23
N GLY A 13 2.72 -9.38 -9.91
CA GLY A 13 3.78 -9.16 -8.95
C GLY A 13 4.27 -7.73 -8.82
N LYS A 14 3.54 -6.79 -9.41
CA LYS A 14 3.89 -5.37 -9.34
C LYS A 14 2.70 -4.57 -8.84
N LEU A 15 2.99 -3.44 -8.21
CA LEU A 15 1.95 -2.52 -7.78
C LEU A 15 1.28 -1.91 -9.00
N CYS A 16 -0.05 -1.82 -8.95
CA CYS A 16 -0.81 -1.17 -10.02
C CYS A 16 -0.53 0.34 -10.03
N ASP A 17 -0.55 0.94 -11.21
CA ASP A 17 -0.32 2.38 -11.35
C ASP A 17 -1.30 3.19 -10.53
N VAL A 18 -2.55 2.75 -10.47
CA VAL A 18 -3.57 3.42 -9.66
C VAL A 18 -3.18 3.44 -8.18
N SER A 19 -2.63 2.33 -7.69
CA SER A 19 -2.17 2.26 -6.30
C SER A 19 -1.02 3.23 -6.05
N LEU A 20 -0.09 3.36 -6.98
CA LEU A 20 1.01 4.29 -6.86
C LEU A 20 0.53 5.74 -6.83
N GLU A 21 -0.45 6.08 -7.67
CA GLU A 21 -1.05 7.41 -7.65
C GLU A 21 -1.73 7.69 -6.33
N LEU A 22 -2.48 6.72 -5.81
CA LEU A 22 -3.15 6.86 -4.52
C LEU A 22 -2.16 7.05 -3.39
N LEU A 23 -1.05 6.33 -3.41
CA LEU A 23 0.00 6.47 -2.40
C LEU A 23 0.58 7.88 -2.42
N THR A 24 0.84 8.43 -3.60
CA THR A 24 1.39 9.77 -3.71
C THR A 24 0.43 10.81 -3.15
N LYS A 25 -0.84 10.71 -3.50
CA LYS A 25 -1.86 11.63 -3.00
C LYS A 25 -2.09 11.46 -1.50
N ALA A 26 -2.15 10.23 -1.03
CA ALA A 26 -2.35 9.95 0.39
C ALA A 26 -1.19 10.43 1.23
N ARG A 27 0.05 10.30 0.72
CA ARG A 27 1.23 10.81 1.42
C ARG A 27 1.12 12.32 1.63
N SER A 28 0.74 13.05 0.59
CA SER A 28 0.59 14.49 0.69
C SER A 28 -0.49 14.85 1.71
N LEU A 29 -1.61 14.14 1.68
CA LEU A 29 -2.70 14.38 2.60
C LEU A 29 -2.29 14.06 4.05
N ALA A 30 -1.56 12.96 4.24
CA ALA A 30 -1.09 12.59 5.58
C ALA A 30 -0.15 13.64 6.15
N GLN A 31 0.71 14.22 5.33
CA GLN A 31 1.58 15.30 5.76
C GLN A 31 0.78 16.53 6.16
N THR A 32 -0.24 16.87 5.40
CA THR A 32 -1.10 18.01 5.70
C THR A 32 -1.87 17.80 7.00
N LEU A 33 -2.37 16.59 7.22
CA LEU A 33 -3.13 16.26 8.42
C LEU A 33 -2.27 15.86 9.60
N ASN A 34 -0.96 15.79 9.41
CA ASN A 34 -0.01 15.40 10.45
C ASN A 34 -0.36 14.03 11.04
N CYS A 35 -0.61 13.07 10.17
CA CYS A 35 -0.88 11.69 10.56
C CYS A 35 0.00 10.74 9.76
N ASP A 36 -0.04 9.46 10.14
CA ASP A 36 0.78 8.45 9.50
C ASP A 36 0.06 7.84 8.29
N LEU A 37 0.84 7.40 7.33
CA LEU A 37 0.34 6.70 6.16
C LEU A 37 0.58 5.20 6.34
N GLU A 38 -0.47 4.42 6.16
CA GLU A 38 -0.40 2.97 6.20
C GLU A 38 -0.88 2.40 4.87
N ALA A 39 -0.44 1.21 4.56
CA ALA A 39 -0.86 0.53 3.34
C ALA A 39 -1.31 -0.89 3.67
N LEU A 40 -2.36 -1.33 3.00
CA LEU A 40 -2.78 -2.72 3.00
C LEU A 40 -2.44 -3.30 1.63
N LEU A 41 -1.50 -4.23 1.59
CA LEU A 41 -1.04 -4.85 0.37
C LEU A 41 -1.72 -6.21 0.23
N ILE A 42 -2.51 -6.35 -0.82
CA ILE A 42 -3.34 -7.54 -1.03
C ILE A 42 -2.83 -8.28 -2.26
N GLY A 43 -2.64 -9.57 -2.13
CA GLY A 43 -2.23 -10.39 -3.24
C GLY A 43 -1.52 -11.64 -2.79
N TYR A 44 -0.96 -12.37 -3.75
CA TYR A 44 -0.22 -13.58 -3.49
C TYR A 44 1.26 -13.35 -3.79
N ASN A 45 2.12 -13.74 -2.87
CA ASN A 45 3.56 -13.64 -3.05
C ASN A 45 4.03 -12.20 -3.27
N VAL A 46 3.50 -11.29 -2.45
CA VAL A 46 3.74 -9.84 -2.62
C VAL A 46 4.63 -9.26 -1.53
N GLU A 47 5.19 -10.10 -0.67
CA GLU A 47 5.97 -9.62 0.45
C GLU A 47 7.15 -8.75 0.03
N ASN A 48 7.76 -9.04 -1.10
CA ASN A 48 8.90 -8.27 -1.59
C ASN A 48 8.53 -6.85 -2.00
N LEU A 49 7.26 -6.52 -2.10
CA LEU A 49 6.82 -5.17 -2.45
C LEU A 49 6.78 -4.22 -1.26
N LYS A 50 6.97 -4.72 -0.05
CA LYS A 50 6.96 -3.88 1.15
C LYS A 50 7.99 -2.75 1.06
N ASP A 51 9.18 -3.07 0.62
CA ASP A 51 10.26 -2.09 0.57
C ASP A 51 9.91 -0.93 -0.37
N GLU A 52 9.23 -1.25 -1.47
CA GLU A 52 8.78 -0.22 -2.39
C GLU A 52 7.76 0.70 -1.73
N LEU A 53 6.86 0.15 -0.94
CA LEU A 53 5.87 0.94 -0.22
C LEU A 53 6.52 1.88 0.79
N TYR A 54 7.55 1.42 1.49
CA TYR A 54 8.25 2.27 2.45
C TYR A 54 8.90 3.47 1.75
N LEU A 55 9.33 3.32 0.51
CA LEU A 55 9.88 4.44 -0.25
C LEU A 55 8.83 5.52 -0.53
N TYR A 56 7.56 5.18 -0.51
CA TYR A 56 6.47 6.14 -0.68
C TYR A 56 6.06 6.82 0.62
N GLY A 57 6.81 6.57 1.69
CA GLY A 57 6.50 7.21 2.97
C GLY A 57 5.49 6.47 3.83
N VAL A 58 5.20 5.23 3.49
CA VAL A 58 4.31 4.39 4.30
C VAL A 58 5.04 3.99 5.56
N LYS A 59 4.39 4.17 6.71
CA LYS A 59 4.97 3.81 7.99
C LYS A 59 4.72 2.35 8.34
N THR A 60 3.54 1.85 8.01
CA THR A 60 3.14 0.49 8.35
C THR A 60 2.53 -0.18 7.13
N VAL A 61 2.99 -1.37 6.82
CA VAL A 61 2.43 -2.18 5.74
C VAL A 61 1.74 -3.40 6.34
N HIS A 62 0.47 -3.53 6.03
CA HIS A 62 -0.31 -4.71 6.40
C HIS A 62 -0.37 -5.63 5.20
N LEU A 63 0.09 -6.87 5.38
CA LEU A 63 0.10 -7.84 4.30
C LEU A 63 -1.09 -8.76 4.39
N ALA A 64 -1.80 -8.92 3.29
CA ALA A 64 -2.80 -9.96 3.12
C ALA A 64 -2.32 -10.87 1.99
N ASP A 65 -1.22 -11.57 2.23
CA ASP A 65 -0.57 -12.44 1.27
C ASP A 65 -1.13 -13.85 1.42
N ASP A 66 -2.13 -14.16 0.60
CA ASP A 66 -2.79 -15.45 0.63
C ASP A 66 -3.08 -15.87 -0.79
N LYS A 67 -2.76 -17.10 -1.12
CA LYS A 67 -2.98 -17.66 -2.43
C LYS A 67 -4.44 -17.54 -2.88
N GLN A 68 -5.37 -17.60 -1.92
CA GLN A 68 -6.79 -17.48 -2.22
C GLN A 68 -7.20 -16.07 -2.64
N LEU A 69 -6.40 -15.07 -2.29
CA LEU A 69 -6.69 -13.69 -2.64
C LEU A 69 -6.30 -13.36 -4.07
N GLU A 70 -5.61 -14.24 -4.74
CA GLU A 70 -5.19 -14.05 -6.12
C GLU A 70 -6.36 -14.21 -7.10
N VAL A 71 -7.44 -14.80 -6.66
CA VAL A 71 -8.51 -15.29 -7.54
C VAL A 71 -9.59 -14.25 -7.76
N PHE A 72 -9.31 -13.12 -8.16
CA PHE A 72 -10.38 -12.15 -8.44
C PHE A 72 -10.31 -11.60 -9.85
#